data_f5a5e09665d5d37f2b79ba2cdf2abefe
#
_entry.id   f5a5e09665d5d37f2b79ba2cdf2abefe
#
_cell.length_a   1.000
_cell.length_b   1.000
_cell.length_c   1.000
_cell.angle_alpha   90.00
_cell.angle_beta   90.00
_cell.angle_gamma   90.00
#
_symmetry.space_group_name_H-M   'P 1'
#
loop_
_entity.id
_entity.type
_entity.pdbx_description
1 polymer ?
#
loop_
_entity_poly.entity_id
_entity_poly.type
_entity_poly.pdbx_seq_one_letter_code
_entity_poly.pdbx_strand_id
1 'polypeptide(L)'
;MYVAFQQSGRMAANTAPAAAADAEVQLLGSTPAPSDPALPRAELTPDTGVFVIVYGPDNNPETGTAVLHGALPTVPSGVLDAARSTGSDVVTWQPEPGLRMAIVARSSEEGKVVVAGQSLTPIEATNGRILVYLGLGWLGCALVLGTGFAAPLILRRRDGN
;
A
#
# COMPACT_ATOMS: atom_id res chain seq x y z
N MET A 1 2.07 7.61 20.42
CA MET A 1 0.85 7.03 19.86
C MET A 1 0.71 7.20 18.33
N TYR A 2 1.12 8.33 17.76
CA TYR A 2 1.03 8.61 16.31
C TYR A 2 1.91 7.69 15.44
N VAL A 3 3.10 7.36 15.90
CA VAL A 3 4.07 6.50 15.18
C VAL A 3 3.58 5.06 15.04
N ALA A 4 2.91 4.51 16.06
CA ALA A 4 2.37 3.15 16.03
C ALA A 4 1.24 2.98 15.00
N PHE A 5 0.44 4.03 14.79
CA PHE A 5 -0.65 4.01 13.81
C PHE A 5 -0.15 4.03 12.36
N GLN A 6 0.95 4.74 12.09
CA GLN A 6 1.59 4.74 10.76
C GLN A 6 2.26 3.40 10.43
N GLN A 7 2.83 2.73 11.43
CA GLN A 7 3.45 1.41 11.22
C GLN A 7 2.41 0.33 10.94
N SER A 8 1.26 0.34 11.62
CA SER A 8 0.19 -0.64 11.36
C SER A 8 -0.42 -0.50 9.97
N GLY A 9 -0.59 0.72 9.47
CA GLY A 9 -1.08 0.97 8.10
C GLY A 9 -0.11 0.48 7.02
N ARG A 10 1.20 0.63 7.24
CA ARG A 10 2.24 0.11 6.32
C ARG A 10 2.32 -1.42 6.34
N MET A 11 2.20 -2.04 7.50
CA MET A 11 2.16 -3.51 7.59
C MET A 11 0.93 -4.08 6.88
N ALA A 12 -0.24 -3.47 7.03
CA ALA A 12 -1.44 -3.88 6.34
C ALA A 12 -1.31 -3.74 4.80
N ALA A 13 -0.63 -2.69 4.32
CA ALA A 13 -0.38 -2.48 2.90
C ALA A 13 0.56 -3.53 2.28
N ASN A 14 1.42 -4.15 3.05
CA ASN A 14 2.38 -5.14 2.57
C ASN A 14 1.87 -6.59 2.65
N THR A 15 0.79 -6.86 3.40
CA THR A 15 0.30 -8.22 3.66
C THR A 15 -0.18 -8.92 2.39
N ALA A 16 -0.99 -8.26 1.58
CA ALA A 16 -1.51 -8.84 0.35
C ALA A 16 -0.40 -9.00 -0.73
N PRO A 17 0.48 -8.00 -0.98
CA PRO A 17 1.64 -8.19 -1.85
C PRO A 17 2.59 -9.30 -1.38
N ALA A 18 2.87 -9.40 -0.06
CA ALA A 18 3.72 -10.46 0.45
C ALA A 18 3.14 -11.85 0.16
N ALA A 19 1.86 -12.06 0.42
CA ALA A 19 1.18 -13.32 0.13
C ALA A 19 1.20 -13.65 -1.39
N ALA A 20 1.02 -12.65 -2.25
CA ALA A 20 1.07 -12.81 -3.69
C ALA A 20 2.50 -13.18 -4.16
N ALA A 21 3.53 -12.51 -3.62
CA ALA A 21 4.92 -12.82 -3.94
C ALA A 21 5.31 -14.23 -3.49
N ASP A 22 4.92 -14.63 -2.27
CA ASP A 22 5.20 -15.96 -1.73
C ASP A 22 4.50 -17.06 -2.55
N ALA A 23 3.26 -16.84 -2.99
CA ALA A 23 2.53 -17.77 -3.85
C ALA A 23 3.21 -17.94 -5.22
N GLU A 24 3.66 -16.85 -5.84
CA GLU A 24 4.33 -16.89 -7.14
C GLU A 24 5.70 -17.56 -7.06
N VAL A 25 6.48 -17.31 -5.99
CA VAL A 25 7.74 -18.02 -5.74
C VAL A 25 7.53 -19.54 -5.63
N GLN A 26 6.47 -19.98 -4.95
CA GLN A 26 6.13 -21.39 -4.85
C GLN A 26 5.74 -22.00 -6.21
N LEU A 27 5.02 -21.25 -7.04
CA LEU A 27 4.67 -21.68 -8.39
C LEU A 27 5.91 -21.84 -9.28
N LEU A 28 6.85 -20.90 -9.21
CA LEU A 28 8.13 -20.98 -9.95
C LEU A 28 8.95 -22.20 -9.53
N GLY A 29 8.92 -22.61 -8.26
CA GLY A 29 9.63 -23.80 -7.76
C GLY A 29 8.96 -25.14 -8.04
N SER A 30 7.67 -25.15 -8.41
CA SER A 30 6.89 -26.41 -8.51
C SER A 30 6.57 -26.89 -9.92
N THR A 31 6.76 -26.06 -10.96
CA THR A 31 6.44 -26.45 -12.35
C THR A 31 7.27 -25.59 -13.30
N PRO A 32 7.72 -26.12 -14.48
CA PRO A 32 8.20 -25.26 -15.54
C PRO A 32 7.08 -24.29 -15.88
N ALA A 33 7.32 -23.02 -15.61
CA ALA A 33 6.32 -21.95 -15.72
C ALA A 33 5.60 -22.08 -17.05
N PRO A 34 4.26 -22.19 -17.07
CA PRO A 34 3.56 -21.92 -18.30
C PRO A 34 3.87 -20.43 -18.58
N SER A 35 4.66 -20.22 -19.62
CA SER A 35 4.78 -18.92 -20.26
C SER A 35 3.41 -18.63 -20.86
N ASP A 36 2.44 -18.28 -20.01
CA ASP A 36 1.14 -17.89 -20.50
C ASP A 36 1.20 -16.38 -20.83
N PRO A 37 1.35 -16.04 -22.13
CA PRO A 37 1.37 -14.65 -22.56
C PRO A 37 0.02 -13.96 -22.40
N ALA A 38 -0.96 -14.63 -21.83
CA ALA A 38 -2.37 -14.23 -21.85
C ALA A 38 -2.92 -13.72 -20.51
N LEU A 39 -2.12 -13.57 -19.45
CA LEU A 39 -2.62 -12.86 -18.27
C LEU A 39 -2.94 -11.42 -18.64
N PRO A 40 -4.18 -10.93 -18.37
CA PRO A 40 -4.54 -9.55 -18.66
C PRO A 40 -3.62 -8.64 -17.84
N ARG A 41 -2.79 -7.88 -18.54
CA ARG A 41 -1.91 -6.89 -17.93
C ARG A 41 -2.70 -5.61 -17.67
N ALA A 42 -2.66 -5.12 -16.44
CA ALA A 42 -3.29 -3.88 -16.05
C ALA A 42 -2.26 -2.75 -16.04
N GLU A 43 -2.65 -1.56 -16.54
CA GLU A 43 -1.83 -0.36 -16.41
C GLU A 43 -1.72 0.03 -14.93
N LEU A 44 -0.52 0.39 -14.47
CA LEU A 44 -0.29 0.88 -13.13
C LEU A 44 -0.95 2.25 -12.95
N THR A 45 -1.87 2.34 -12.02
CA THR A 45 -2.63 3.55 -11.68
C THR A 45 -2.66 3.75 -10.16
N PRO A 46 -3.06 4.92 -9.67
CA PRO A 46 -3.27 5.13 -8.24
C PRO A 46 -4.28 4.18 -7.59
N ASP A 47 -5.15 3.54 -8.37
CA ASP A 47 -6.16 2.59 -7.90
C ASP A 47 -5.78 1.14 -8.17
N THR A 48 -4.55 0.87 -8.63
CA THR A 48 -4.08 -0.50 -8.92
C THR A 48 -4.08 -1.33 -7.64
N GLY A 49 -4.78 -2.47 -7.71
CA GLY A 49 -4.76 -3.51 -6.70
C GLY A 49 -3.42 -4.26 -6.66
N VAL A 50 -3.45 -5.49 -6.18
CA VAL A 50 -2.23 -6.32 -6.12
C VAL A 50 -1.79 -6.71 -7.53
N PHE A 51 -0.51 -6.48 -7.83
CA PHE A 51 0.15 -6.90 -9.07
C PHE A 51 1.41 -7.69 -8.76
N VAL A 52 1.87 -8.46 -9.72
CA VAL A 52 3.10 -9.27 -9.62
C VAL A 52 3.93 -9.09 -10.88
N ILE A 53 5.26 -9.02 -10.71
CA ILE A 53 6.24 -8.96 -11.79
C ILE A 53 7.40 -9.89 -11.42
N VAL A 54 7.84 -10.71 -12.39
CA VAL A 54 8.99 -11.61 -12.24
C VAL A 54 10.17 -11.03 -12.98
N TYR A 55 11.29 -10.91 -12.29
CA TYR A 55 12.57 -10.44 -12.82
C TYR A 55 13.56 -11.58 -12.93
N GLY A 56 14.28 -11.62 -14.05
CA GLY A 56 15.38 -12.54 -14.27
C GLY A 56 16.61 -12.22 -13.44
N PRO A 57 17.65 -13.09 -13.49
CA PRO A 57 18.92 -12.87 -12.80
C PRO A 57 19.66 -11.60 -13.26
N ASP A 58 19.37 -11.15 -14.46
CA ASP A 58 19.92 -9.94 -15.11
C ASP A 58 19.16 -8.65 -14.76
N ASN A 59 18.23 -8.69 -13.79
CA ASN A 59 17.35 -7.59 -13.38
C ASN A 59 16.35 -7.13 -14.44
N ASN A 60 16.18 -7.87 -15.53
CA ASN A 60 15.18 -7.58 -16.55
C ASN A 60 13.82 -8.20 -16.16
N PRO A 61 12.70 -7.48 -16.37
CA PRO A 61 11.39 -8.04 -16.15
C PRO A 61 11.06 -9.08 -17.24
N GLU A 62 10.75 -10.30 -16.84
CA GLU A 62 10.41 -11.40 -17.76
C GLU A 62 8.90 -11.49 -18.00
N THR A 63 8.11 -11.42 -16.95
CA THR A 63 6.65 -11.53 -16.99
C THR A 63 6.00 -10.74 -15.87
N GLY A 64 4.70 -10.48 -15.98
CA GLY A 64 3.96 -9.80 -14.92
C GLY A 64 2.53 -9.45 -15.31
N THR A 65 1.73 -9.12 -14.31
CA THR A 65 0.32 -8.74 -14.44
C THR A 65 0.11 -7.24 -14.55
N ALA A 66 1.18 -6.42 -14.45
CA ALA A 66 1.11 -4.98 -14.55
C ALA A 66 2.07 -4.42 -15.58
N VAL A 67 1.68 -3.33 -16.21
CA VAL A 67 2.50 -2.54 -17.15
C VAL A 67 2.50 -1.07 -16.74
N LEU A 68 3.53 -0.36 -17.15
CA LEU A 68 3.63 1.08 -17.05
C LEU A 68 3.94 1.62 -18.45
N HIS A 69 3.04 2.42 -19.01
CA HIS A 69 3.11 2.87 -20.41
C HIS A 69 3.20 1.72 -21.43
N GLY A 70 2.48 0.62 -21.15
CA GLY A 70 2.44 -0.53 -22.03
C GLY A 70 3.65 -1.45 -21.97
N ALA A 71 4.66 -1.17 -21.13
CA ALA A 71 5.83 -2.00 -20.90
C ALA A 71 5.87 -2.57 -19.47
N LEU A 72 6.54 -3.69 -19.27
CA LEU A 72 6.80 -4.20 -17.92
C LEU A 72 7.67 -3.17 -17.17
N PRO A 73 7.25 -2.73 -15.98
CA PRO A 73 7.97 -1.69 -15.27
C PRO A 73 9.29 -2.20 -14.70
N THR A 74 10.25 -1.29 -14.54
CA THR A 74 11.57 -1.58 -13.98
C THR A 74 11.63 -1.07 -12.54
N VAL A 75 11.89 -1.98 -11.62
CA VAL A 75 12.16 -1.66 -10.21
C VAL A 75 13.65 -1.37 -10.03
N PRO A 76 14.06 -0.46 -9.12
CA PRO A 76 15.48 -0.20 -8.88
C PRO A 76 16.27 -1.47 -8.57
N SER A 77 17.43 -1.64 -9.20
CA SER A 77 18.27 -2.85 -9.06
C SER A 77 18.63 -3.16 -7.60
N GLY A 78 18.84 -2.11 -6.79
CA GLY A 78 19.14 -2.27 -5.36
C GLY A 78 18.08 -3.04 -4.58
N VAL A 79 16.80 -2.94 -4.94
CA VAL A 79 15.69 -3.71 -4.33
C VAL A 79 15.82 -5.19 -4.72
N LEU A 80 16.10 -5.46 -5.99
CA LEU A 80 16.27 -6.83 -6.51
C LEU A 80 17.50 -7.50 -5.90
N ASP A 81 18.61 -6.78 -5.80
CA ASP A 81 19.86 -7.26 -5.23
C ASP A 81 19.72 -7.49 -3.71
N ALA A 82 19.03 -6.60 -3.01
CA ALA A 82 18.70 -6.78 -1.59
C ALA A 82 17.84 -8.04 -1.38
N ALA A 83 16.80 -8.25 -2.19
CA ALA A 83 15.97 -9.43 -2.12
C ALA A 83 16.77 -10.72 -2.35
N ARG A 84 17.72 -10.74 -3.32
CA ARG A 84 18.58 -11.89 -3.54
C ARG A 84 19.52 -12.17 -2.39
N SER A 85 20.05 -11.13 -1.74
CA SER A 85 21.03 -11.27 -0.65
C SER A 85 20.39 -11.65 0.69
N THR A 86 19.20 -11.17 0.98
CA THR A 86 18.52 -11.35 2.27
C THR A 86 17.27 -12.23 2.21
N GLY A 87 16.88 -12.68 1.01
CA GLY A 87 15.65 -13.44 0.75
C GLY A 87 14.43 -12.56 0.51
N SER A 88 14.42 -11.32 1.00
CA SER A 88 13.30 -10.40 0.78
C SER A 88 13.69 -8.93 0.98
N ASP A 89 12.97 -8.04 0.29
CA ASP A 89 13.01 -6.61 0.54
C ASP A 89 11.60 -6.00 0.49
N VAL A 90 11.37 -4.95 1.28
CA VAL A 90 10.06 -4.29 1.39
C VAL A 90 10.27 -2.79 1.33
N VAL A 91 9.79 -2.17 0.25
CA VAL A 91 10.01 -0.75 0.03
C VAL A 91 8.75 -0.05 -0.51
N THR A 92 8.73 1.27 -0.40
CA THR A 92 7.80 2.11 -1.16
C THR A 92 8.49 2.51 -2.45
N TRP A 93 7.88 2.14 -3.57
CA TRP A 93 8.35 2.46 -4.90
C TRP A 93 7.46 3.52 -5.55
N GLN A 94 8.07 4.50 -6.17
CA GLN A 94 7.37 5.56 -6.87
C GLN A 94 7.92 5.69 -8.29
N PRO A 95 7.33 4.94 -9.26
CA PRO A 95 7.76 5.01 -10.66
C PRO A 95 7.52 6.38 -11.27
N GLU A 96 6.46 7.09 -10.81
CA GLU A 96 6.06 8.40 -11.31
C GLU A 96 5.52 9.29 -10.19
N PRO A 97 5.53 10.63 -10.39
CA PRO A 97 4.91 11.55 -9.44
C PRO A 97 3.44 11.20 -9.21
N GLY A 98 3.06 11.00 -7.94
CA GLY A 98 1.70 10.65 -7.56
C GLY A 98 1.37 9.15 -7.61
N LEU A 99 2.23 8.31 -8.19
CA LEU A 99 2.04 6.87 -8.26
C LEU A 99 2.93 6.17 -7.21
N ARG A 100 2.40 5.96 -6.01
CA ARG A 100 3.11 5.35 -4.90
C ARG A 100 2.63 3.93 -4.65
N MET A 101 3.55 2.98 -4.72
CA MET A 101 3.30 1.56 -4.55
C MET A 101 4.04 1.02 -3.32
N ALA A 102 3.36 0.23 -2.50
CA ALA A 102 4.02 -0.66 -1.56
C ALA A 102 4.44 -1.90 -2.34
N ILE A 103 5.73 -2.23 -2.33
CA ILE A 103 6.24 -3.43 -3.01
C ILE A 103 7.00 -4.32 -2.05
N VAL A 104 6.84 -5.62 -2.27
CA VAL A 104 7.55 -6.70 -1.59
C VAL A 104 8.28 -7.51 -2.65
N ALA A 105 9.59 -7.61 -2.53
CA ALA A 105 10.44 -8.43 -3.36
C ALA A 105 10.79 -9.74 -2.64
N ARG A 106 10.76 -10.88 -3.33
CA ARG A 106 11.13 -12.21 -2.84
C ARG A 106 12.08 -12.87 -3.84
N SER A 107 13.17 -13.43 -3.36
CA SER A 107 14.05 -14.24 -4.21
C SER A 107 13.55 -15.67 -4.33
N SER A 108 13.72 -16.26 -5.52
CA SER A 108 13.55 -17.70 -5.75
C SER A 108 14.91 -18.40 -5.74
N GLU A 109 14.90 -19.72 -5.60
CA GLU A 109 16.11 -20.56 -5.64
C GLU A 109 16.86 -20.47 -6.97
N GLU A 110 16.17 -20.13 -8.06
CA GLU A 110 16.74 -19.97 -9.41
C GLU A 110 17.39 -18.58 -9.64
N GLY A 111 17.49 -17.74 -8.60
CA GLY A 111 18.04 -16.38 -8.71
C GLY A 111 17.08 -15.36 -9.33
N LYS A 112 15.85 -15.75 -9.64
CA LYS A 112 14.78 -14.82 -10.03
C LYS A 112 14.27 -14.08 -8.82
N VAL A 113 13.70 -12.90 -9.06
CA VAL A 113 13.04 -12.09 -8.01
C VAL A 113 11.60 -11.85 -8.41
N VAL A 114 10.69 -12.23 -7.53
CA VAL A 114 9.27 -11.89 -7.65
C VAL A 114 9.02 -10.60 -6.89
N VAL A 115 8.50 -9.60 -7.57
CA VAL A 115 8.07 -8.34 -6.98
C VAL A 115 6.55 -8.27 -7.06
N ALA A 116 5.91 -8.24 -5.91
CA ALA A 116 4.48 -7.96 -5.83
C ALA A 116 4.25 -6.60 -5.18
N GLY A 117 3.20 -5.90 -5.60
CA GLY A 117 2.91 -4.58 -5.06
C GLY A 117 1.45 -4.20 -5.17
N GLN A 118 1.09 -3.10 -4.51
CA GLN A 118 -0.22 -2.46 -4.62
C GLN A 118 -0.11 -0.95 -4.39
N SER A 119 -1.10 -0.21 -4.88
CA SER A 119 -1.16 1.24 -4.66
C SER A 119 -1.40 1.59 -3.19
N LEU A 120 -0.71 2.63 -2.72
CA LEU A 120 -0.92 3.22 -1.39
C LEU A 120 -2.03 4.26 -1.36
N THR A 121 -2.45 4.79 -2.51
CA THR A 121 -3.43 5.89 -2.60
C THR A 121 -4.77 5.58 -1.94
N PRO A 122 -5.40 4.40 -2.14
CA PRO A 122 -6.68 4.08 -1.47
C PRO A 122 -6.55 4.03 0.05
N ILE A 123 -5.41 3.58 0.56
CA ILE A 123 -5.13 3.47 2.00
C ILE A 123 -4.92 4.86 2.60
N GLU A 124 -4.17 5.72 1.91
CA GLU A 124 -3.94 7.10 2.33
C GLU A 124 -5.23 7.93 2.32
N ALA A 125 -6.09 7.77 1.31
CA ALA A 125 -7.39 8.44 1.21
C ALA A 125 -8.36 8.03 2.34
N THR A 126 -8.37 6.76 2.72
CA THR A 126 -9.21 6.25 3.82
C THR A 126 -8.77 6.81 5.16
N ASN A 127 -7.47 6.87 5.42
CA ASN A 127 -6.91 7.44 6.65
C ASN A 127 -7.24 8.94 6.78
N GLY A 128 -7.20 9.69 5.69
CA GLY A 128 -7.57 11.10 5.66
C GLY A 128 -9.05 11.33 6.05
N ARG A 129 -9.96 10.50 5.54
CA ARG A 129 -11.39 10.59 5.86
C ARG A 129 -11.67 10.28 7.34
N ILE A 130 -11.02 9.28 7.91
CA ILE A 130 -11.17 8.92 9.33
C ILE A 130 -10.75 10.08 10.24
N LEU A 131 -9.65 10.77 9.93
CA LEU A 131 -9.20 11.93 10.70
C LEU A 131 -10.19 13.09 10.62
N VAL A 132 -10.81 13.34 9.46
CA VAL A 132 -11.85 14.36 9.29
C VAL A 132 -13.09 14.01 10.13
N TYR A 133 -13.56 12.77 10.10
CA TYR A 133 -14.72 12.35 10.90
C TYR A 133 -14.44 12.41 12.40
N LEU A 134 -13.25 12.04 12.85
CA LEU A 134 -12.83 12.20 14.25
C LEU A 134 -12.81 13.66 14.67
N GLY A 135 -12.30 14.55 13.82
CA GLY A 135 -12.28 16.00 14.07
C GLY A 135 -13.69 16.58 14.17
N LEU A 136 -14.59 16.21 13.26
CA LEU A 136 -15.99 16.64 13.28
C LEU A 136 -16.75 16.09 14.50
N GLY A 137 -16.50 14.84 14.88
CA GLY A 137 -17.07 14.24 16.09
C GLY A 137 -16.63 14.99 17.36
N TRP A 138 -15.35 15.33 17.44
CA TRP A 138 -14.80 16.11 18.57
C TRP A 138 -15.39 17.51 18.67
N LEU A 139 -15.53 18.18 17.52
CA LEU A 139 -16.15 19.53 17.44
C LEU A 139 -17.63 19.48 17.85
N GLY A 140 -18.36 18.44 17.42
CA GLY A 140 -19.74 18.22 17.83
C GLY A 140 -19.90 18.02 19.33
N CYS A 141 -19.07 17.19 19.93
CA CYS A 141 -19.06 16.99 21.40
C CYS A 141 -18.73 18.26 22.16
N ALA A 142 -17.75 19.04 21.69
CA ALA A 142 -17.37 20.29 22.30
C ALA A 142 -18.50 21.35 22.26
N LEU A 143 -19.25 21.43 21.15
CA LEU A 143 -20.41 22.26 20.97
C LEU A 143 -21.56 21.89 21.93
N VAL A 144 -21.88 20.62 22.05
CA VAL A 144 -22.92 20.09 22.93
C VAL A 144 -22.58 20.39 24.40
N LEU A 145 -21.33 20.12 24.79
CA LEU A 145 -20.88 20.44 26.16
C LEU A 145 -20.86 21.95 26.43
N GLY A 146 -20.39 22.74 25.46
CA GLY A 146 -20.35 24.21 25.57
C GLY A 146 -21.74 24.82 25.72
N THR A 147 -22.72 24.36 24.93
CA THR A 147 -24.11 24.84 25.03
C THR A 147 -24.79 24.37 26.32
N GLY A 148 -24.52 23.12 26.74
CA GLY A 148 -25.04 22.60 28.01
C GLY A 148 -24.54 23.34 29.23
N PHE A 149 -23.31 23.87 29.21
CA PHE A 149 -22.77 24.72 30.29
C PHE A 149 -23.20 26.17 30.20
N ALA A 150 -23.33 26.71 28.99
CA ALA A 150 -23.68 28.15 28.81
C ALA A 150 -25.17 28.44 29.05
N ALA A 151 -26.06 27.52 28.68
CA ALA A 151 -27.50 27.70 28.80
C ALA A 151 -27.96 28.00 30.25
N PRO A 152 -27.58 27.25 31.29
CA PRO A 152 -27.98 27.52 32.65
C PRO A 152 -27.39 28.83 33.22
N LEU A 153 -26.19 29.23 32.76
CA LEU A 153 -25.57 30.48 33.16
C LEU A 153 -26.31 31.73 32.61
N ILE A 154 -26.80 31.63 31.38
CA ILE A 154 -27.55 32.70 30.71
C ILE A 154 -28.93 32.81 31.31
N LEU A 155 -29.62 31.70 31.61
CA LEU A 155 -30.94 31.70 32.26
C LEU A 155 -30.88 32.26 33.67
N ARG A 156 -29.88 31.90 34.48
CA ARG A 156 -29.69 32.45 35.82
C ARG A 156 -29.44 33.98 35.85
N ARG A 157 -28.80 34.52 34.80
CA ARG A 157 -28.62 36.00 34.71
C ARG A 157 -29.90 36.73 34.33
N ARG A 158 -30.86 36.07 33.69
CA ARG A 158 -32.13 36.66 33.28
C ARG A 158 -33.17 36.73 34.42
N ASP A 159 -33.10 35.77 35.35
CA ASP A 159 -34.05 35.71 36.51
C ASP A 159 -33.60 36.59 37.70
N GLY A 160 -32.43 37.22 37.62
CA GLY A 160 -31.86 38.07 38.67
C GLY A 160 -31.96 39.60 38.41
N ASN A 161 -32.70 40.03 37.39
CA ASN A 161 -32.95 41.41 37.04
C ASN A 161 -34.47 41.66 36.96
#